data_c2025f47112b6362d543f3cb6497da0c
#
_entry.id   c2025f47112b6362d543f3cb6497da0c
#
_cell.length_a   1.000
_cell.length_b   1.000
_cell.length_c   1.000
_cell.angle_alpha   90.00
_cell.angle_beta   90.00
_cell.angle_gamma   90.00
#
_symmetry.space_group_name_H-M   'P 1'
#
loop_
_entity.id
_entity.type
_entity.pdbx_description
1 polymer ?
#
loop_
_entity_poly.entity_id
_entity_poly.type
_entity_poly.pdbx_seq_one_letter_code
_entity_poly.pdbx_strand_id
1 'polypeptide(L)'
;MARVNGDEKKHKAAWSAAAHLGGKDLSLWMVMYTSGFQAHRTSHFQFDEWVAAGYDRKYITSYLNSQLGSYNHPNRAVEPRIPGIFQYYSIAEDELTKIFAGKVDAQTGANNIAAAWEKLTDQIGRELQIALYKASLGV
;
A
#
# COMPACT_ATOMS: atom_id res chain seq x y z
N MET A 1 -5.57 15.32 3.89
CA MET A 1 -5.36 16.55 4.67
C MET A 1 -6.45 16.69 5.70
N ALA A 2 -6.11 16.70 6.99
CA ALA A 2 -7.09 17.01 8.04
C ALA A 2 -7.46 18.49 7.94
N ARG A 3 -8.72 18.78 7.62
CA ARG A 3 -9.26 20.14 7.71
C ARG A 3 -9.51 20.45 9.17
N VAL A 4 -8.69 21.31 9.76
CA VAL A 4 -8.87 21.77 11.14
C VAL A 4 -9.47 23.18 11.07
N ASN A 5 -10.79 23.24 10.98
CA ASN A 5 -11.63 24.43 10.79
C ASN A 5 -11.18 25.69 11.60
N GLY A 6 -10.07 26.33 11.19
CA GLY A 6 -9.65 27.63 11.72
C GLY A 6 -9.15 27.68 13.16
N ASP A 7 -9.15 26.57 13.90
CA ASP A 7 -8.67 26.49 15.27
C ASP A 7 -7.13 26.27 15.28
N GLU A 8 -6.40 27.30 15.64
CA GLU A 8 -4.93 27.29 15.64
C GLU A 8 -4.34 26.23 16.60
N LYS A 9 -4.98 25.99 17.75
CA LYS A 9 -4.52 24.96 18.70
C LYS A 9 -4.65 23.56 18.10
N LYS A 10 -5.77 23.29 17.43
CA LYS A 10 -5.99 22.02 16.71
C LYS A 10 -5.02 21.86 15.53
N HIS A 11 -4.72 22.95 14.82
CA HIS A 11 -3.70 22.94 13.77
C HIS A 11 -2.33 22.55 14.31
N LYS A 12 -1.88 23.20 15.39
CA LYS A 12 -0.60 22.88 16.03
C LYS A 12 -0.56 21.43 16.52
N ALA A 13 -1.63 20.97 17.17
CA ALA A 13 -1.73 19.58 17.64
C ALA A 13 -1.70 18.58 16.48
N ALA A 14 -2.45 18.82 15.39
CA ALA A 14 -2.45 17.97 14.22
C ALA A 14 -1.08 17.91 13.53
N TRP A 15 -0.39 19.05 13.42
CA TRP A 15 0.98 19.10 12.89
C TRP A 15 1.98 18.39 13.79
N SER A 16 1.89 18.58 15.11
CA SER A 16 2.75 17.85 16.05
C SER A 16 2.55 16.36 15.96
N ALA A 17 1.31 15.89 15.88
CA ALA A 17 0.99 14.47 15.69
C ALA A 17 1.53 13.94 14.37
N ALA A 18 1.30 14.65 13.26
CA ALA A 18 1.79 14.27 11.94
C ALA A 18 3.33 14.24 11.88
N ALA A 19 3.99 15.26 12.46
CA ALA A 19 5.44 15.31 12.52
C ALA A 19 6.04 14.19 13.38
N HIS A 20 5.37 13.83 14.48
CA HIS A 20 5.78 12.72 15.34
C HIS A 20 5.62 11.38 14.63
N LEU A 21 4.44 11.10 14.06
CA LEU A 21 4.17 9.87 13.30
C LEU A 21 5.07 9.72 12.07
N GLY A 22 5.32 10.82 11.36
CA GLY A 22 6.23 10.85 10.21
C GLY A 22 7.70 11.06 10.60
N GLY A 23 8.04 11.18 11.88
CA GLY A 23 9.40 11.38 12.38
C GLY A 23 10.30 10.17 12.06
N LYS A 24 11.63 10.41 12.00
CA LYS A 24 12.61 9.41 11.62
C LYS A 24 12.51 8.14 12.50
N ASP A 25 12.48 8.31 13.80
CA ASP A 25 12.58 7.22 14.77
C ASP A 25 11.27 6.42 14.84
N LEU A 26 10.13 7.11 14.98
CA LEU A 26 8.84 6.43 15.07
C LEU A 26 8.48 5.74 13.74
N SER A 27 8.76 6.38 12.59
CA SER A 27 8.47 5.75 11.29
C SER A 27 9.33 4.52 11.05
N LEU A 28 10.59 4.49 11.51
CA LEU A 28 11.43 3.30 11.46
C LEU A 28 10.85 2.19 12.34
N TRP A 29 10.49 2.53 13.59
CA TRP A 29 9.85 1.58 14.50
C TRP A 29 8.56 1.00 13.89
N MET A 30 7.71 1.84 13.30
CA MET A 30 6.47 1.38 12.65
C MET A 30 6.75 0.39 11.51
N VAL A 31 7.75 0.66 10.67
CA VAL A 31 8.14 -0.24 9.57
C VAL A 31 8.70 -1.57 10.09
N MET A 32 9.43 -1.55 11.21
CA MET A 32 10.02 -2.75 11.79
C MET A 32 9.01 -3.63 12.55
N TYR A 33 8.10 -3.02 13.31
CA TYR A 33 7.31 -3.75 14.31
C TYR A 33 5.82 -3.80 14.01
N THR A 34 5.33 -3.11 12.98
CA THR A 34 3.91 -3.15 12.61
C THR A 34 3.74 -3.68 11.21
N SER A 35 2.64 -4.42 10.98
CA SER A 35 2.28 -4.86 9.63
C SER A 35 1.73 -3.70 8.79
N GLY A 36 1.95 -3.74 7.47
CA GLY A 36 1.36 -2.80 6.52
C GLY A 36 2.17 -1.54 6.23
N PHE A 37 3.28 -1.32 6.91
CA PHE A 37 4.19 -0.21 6.60
C PHE A 37 5.42 -0.70 5.84
N GLN A 38 5.74 -0.02 4.76
CA GLN A 38 6.93 -0.32 3.96
C GLN A 38 8.03 0.71 4.21
N ALA A 39 9.28 0.32 4.00
CA ALA A 39 10.41 1.23 4.06
C ALA A 39 10.24 2.35 3.00
N HIS A 40 10.10 3.60 3.43
CA HIS A 40 9.79 4.76 2.58
C HIS A 40 10.71 5.96 2.79
N ARG A 41 11.71 5.82 3.64
CA ARG A 41 12.73 6.85 3.91
C ARG A 41 14.12 6.23 3.75
N THR A 42 15.09 7.02 3.33
CA THR A 42 16.49 6.56 3.22
C THR A 42 17.03 6.00 4.52
N SER A 43 16.61 6.56 5.67
CA SER A 43 16.97 6.05 6.99
C SER A 43 16.40 4.66 7.31
N HIS A 44 15.36 4.22 6.63
CA HIS A 44 14.80 2.87 6.83
C HIS A 44 15.64 1.77 6.15
N PHE A 45 16.57 2.15 5.28
CA PHE A 45 17.47 1.22 4.57
C PHE A 45 18.83 1.06 5.24
N GLN A 46 18.94 1.35 6.54
CA GLN A 46 20.13 1.10 7.33
C GLN A 46 20.06 -0.31 7.91
N PHE A 47 20.70 -1.27 7.23
CA PHE A 47 20.61 -2.70 7.53
C PHE A 47 20.99 -3.03 8.98
N ASP A 48 21.96 -2.33 9.55
CA ASP A 48 22.44 -2.60 10.91
C ASP A 48 21.40 -2.26 11.99
N GLU A 49 20.55 -1.29 11.76
CA GLU A 49 19.42 -0.97 12.64
C GLU A 49 18.43 -2.15 12.74
N TRP A 50 18.14 -2.78 11.61
CA TRP A 50 17.25 -3.94 11.55
C TRP A 50 17.89 -5.17 12.23
N VAL A 51 19.19 -5.38 12.04
CA VAL A 51 19.90 -6.46 12.70
C VAL A 51 19.97 -6.23 14.21
N ALA A 52 20.20 -4.99 14.65
CA ALA A 52 20.14 -4.62 16.06
C ALA A 52 18.74 -4.82 16.66
N ALA A 53 17.69 -4.68 15.87
CA ALA A 53 16.29 -4.96 16.26
C ALA A 53 15.96 -6.47 16.27
N GLY A 54 16.91 -7.36 15.92
CA GLY A 54 16.74 -8.81 15.98
C GLY A 54 16.37 -9.49 14.65
N TYR A 55 16.37 -8.76 13.54
CA TYR A 55 16.12 -9.37 12.22
C TYR A 55 17.33 -10.13 11.70
N ASP A 56 17.07 -11.26 11.04
CA ASP A 56 18.12 -11.99 10.33
C ASP A 56 18.74 -11.16 9.21
N ARG A 57 20.06 -11.05 9.17
CA ARG A 57 20.77 -10.19 8.21
C ARG A 57 20.50 -10.59 6.75
N LYS A 58 20.47 -11.86 6.45
CA LYS A 58 20.24 -12.36 5.09
C LYS A 58 18.80 -12.01 4.62
N TYR A 59 17.83 -12.25 5.50
CA TYR A 59 16.44 -11.94 5.24
C TYR A 59 16.23 -10.43 5.00
N ILE A 60 16.71 -9.59 5.92
CA ILE A 60 16.50 -8.16 5.80
C ILE A 60 17.25 -7.53 4.63
N THR A 61 18.44 -8.05 4.29
CA THR A 61 19.18 -7.63 3.10
C THR A 61 18.37 -7.91 1.83
N SER A 62 17.79 -9.11 1.72
CA SER A 62 16.94 -9.48 0.59
C SER A 62 15.71 -8.58 0.51
N TYR A 63 15.02 -8.39 1.63
CA TYR A 63 13.82 -7.55 1.70
C TYR A 63 14.08 -6.09 1.30
N LEU A 64 15.05 -5.44 1.92
CA LEU A 64 15.34 -4.03 1.66
C LEU A 64 15.90 -3.80 0.25
N ASN A 65 16.73 -4.70 -0.27
CA ASN A 65 17.20 -4.62 -1.64
C ASN A 65 16.07 -4.80 -2.66
N SER A 66 15.13 -5.69 -2.40
CA SER A 66 13.92 -5.85 -3.22
C SER A 66 13.07 -4.57 -3.25
N GLN A 67 12.88 -3.92 -2.09
CA GLN A 67 12.19 -2.62 -2.00
C GLN A 67 12.92 -1.53 -2.79
N LEU A 68 14.23 -1.40 -2.62
CA LEU A 68 15.05 -0.44 -3.37
C LEU A 68 15.00 -0.70 -4.87
N GLY A 69 15.09 -1.97 -5.29
CA GLY A 69 14.95 -2.37 -6.68
C GLY A 69 13.61 -1.93 -7.28
N SER A 70 12.52 -2.14 -6.52
CA SER A 70 11.18 -1.71 -6.93
C SER A 70 11.05 -0.19 -7.04
N TYR A 71 11.60 0.55 -6.06
CA TYR A 71 11.54 2.03 -6.08
C TYR A 71 12.37 2.66 -7.19
N ASN A 72 13.46 2.03 -7.58
CA ASN A 72 14.35 2.52 -8.63
C ASN A 72 14.03 1.95 -10.02
N HIS A 73 13.03 1.08 -10.13
CA HIS A 73 12.66 0.49 -11.40
C HIS A 73 12.08 1.56 -12.35
N PRO A 74 12.50 1.63 -13.63
CA PRO A 74 12.00 2.63 -14.58
C PRO A 74 10.50 2.51 -14.84
N ASN A 75 9.96 1.29 -14.81
CA ASN A 75 8.53 0.99 -14.95
C ASN A 75 7.94 0.61 -13.59
N ARG A 76 7.90 1.55 -12.66
CA ARG A 76 7.28 1.31 -11.36
C ARG A 76 5.78 1.10 -11.52
N ALA A 77 5.27 -0.02 -11.01
CA ALA A 77 3.85 -0.15 -10.79
C ALA A 77 3.45 0.70 -9.58
N VAL A 78 2.46 1.54 -9.75
CA VAL A 78 1.78 2.26 -8.66
C VAL A 78 0.40 1.66 -8.49
N GLU A 79 -0.11 1.70 -7.27
CA GLU A 79 -1.49 1.28 -7.02
C GLU A 79 -2.45 2.03 -7.93
N PRO A 80 -3.39 1.33 -8.57
CA PRO A 80 -4.37 1.96 -9.44
C PRO A 80 -5.20 3.00 -8.67
N ARG A 81 -5.16 4.25 -9.12
CA ARG A 81 -5.96 5.35 -8.56
C ARG A 81 -7.26 5.50 -9.33
N ILE A 82 -8.10 4.48 -9.21
CA ILE A 82 -9.39 4.42 -9.89
C ILE A 82 -10.56 4.47 -8.89
N PRO A 83 -11.72 5.00 -9.28
CA PRO A 83 -12.92 4.90 -8.47
C PRO A 83 -13.24 3.46 -8.09
N GLY A 84 -13.60 3.21 -6.84
CA GLY A 84 -13.98 1.88 -6.37
C GLY A 84 -12.81 0.94 -6.04
N ILE A 85 -11.55 1.39 -6.02
CA ILE A 85 -10.38 0.51 -5.81
C ILE A 85 -10.52 -0.39 -4.57
N PHE A 86 -11.06 0.10 -3.46
CA PHE A 86 -11.27 -0.71 -2.26
C PHE A 86 -12.32 -1.82 -2.46
N GLN A 87 -13.29 -1.64 -3.36
CA GLN A 87 -14.25 -2.70 -3.71
C GLN A 87 -13.56 -3.81 -4.51
N TYR A 88 -12.61 -3.47 -5.41
CA TYR A 88 -11.78 -4.46 -6.09
C TYR A 88 -10.94 -5.27 -5.11
N TYR A 89 -10.31 -4.61 -4.12
CA TYR A 89 -9.55 -5.29 -3.08
C TYR A 89 -10.43 -6.23 -2.25
N SER A 90 -11.61 -5.77 -1.82
CA SER A 90 -12.53 -6.59 -1.03
C SER A 90 -12.96 -7.85 -1.78
N ILE A 91 -13.27 -7.73 -3.07
CA ILE A 91 -13.59 -8.89 -3.94
C ILE A 91 -12.43 -9.88 -3.98
N ALA A 92 -11.20 -9.38 -4.14
CA ALA A 92 -10.02 -10.24 -4.17
C ALA A 92 -9.78 -10.92 -2.81
N GLU A 93 -9.91 -10.19 -1.69
CA GLU A 93 -9.74 -10.73 -0.34
C GLU A 93 -10.74 -11.84 -0.03
N ASP A 94 -12.00 -11.67 -0.42
CA ASP A 94 -13.04 -12.67 -0.22
C ASP A 94 -12.73 -13.97 -0.98
N GLU A 95 -12.30 -13.89 -2.24
CA GLU A 95 -11.96 -15.07 -3.02
C GLU A 95 -10.63 -15.71 -2.57
N LEU A 96 -9.63 -14.92 -2.23
CA LEU A 96 -8.37 -15.42 -1.65
C LEU A 96 -8.63 -16.17 -0.34
N THR A 97 -9.53 -15.66 0.50
CA THR A 97 -9.94 -16.35 1.73
C THR A 97 -10.54 -17.72 1.45
N LYS A 98 -11.34 -17.86 0.38
CA LYS A 98 -11.90 -19.16 -0.04
C LYS A 98 -10.82 -20.11 -0.55
N ILE A 99 -9.85 -19.60 -1.32
CA ILE A 99 -8.70 -20.39 -1.81
C ILE A 99 -7.89 -20.92 -0.62
N PHE A 100 -7.50 -20.04 0.31
CA PHE A 100 -6.72 -20.44 1.49
C PHE A 100 -7.48 -21.41 2.43
N ALA A 101 -8.80 -21.31 2.47
CA ALA A 101 -9.64 -22.25 3.19
C ALA A 101 -9.87 -23.58 2.44
N GLY A 102 -9.31 -23.75 1.24
CA GLY A 102 -9.49 -24.93 0.42
C GLY A 102 -10.92 -25.12 -0.14
N LYS A 103 -11.73 -24.06 -0.14
CA LYS A 103 -13.12 -24.10 -0.64
C LYS A 103 -13.21 -24.03 -2.16
N VAL A 104 -12.24 -23.39 -2.79
CA VAL A 104 -12.10 -23.32 -4.25
C VAL A 104 -10.62 -23.46 -4.60
N ASP A 105 -10.33 -24.00 -5.77
CA ASP A 105 -8.96 -24.02 -6.29
C ASP A 105 -8.51 -22.64 -6.77
N ALA A 106 -7.20 -22.45 -6.90
CA ALA A 106 -6.61 -21.15 -7.25
C ALA A 106 -7.09 -20.62 -8.61
N GLN A 107 -7.27 -21.50 -9.61
CA GLN A 107 -7.72 -21.09 -10.94
C GLN A 107 -9.17 -20.63 -10.92
N THR A 108 -10.03 -21.37 -10.22
CA THR A 108 -11.45 -21.00 -10.03
C THR A 108 -11.56 -19.67 -9.30
N GLY A 109 -10.83 -19.48 -8.21
CA GLY A 109 -10.83 -18.21 -7.47
C GLY A 109 -10.32 -17.03 -8.31
N ALA A 110 -9.26 -17.21 -9.08
CA ALA A 110 -8.76 -16.17 -9.98
C ALA A 110 -9.80 -15.79 -11.06
N ASN A 111 -10.49 -16.78 -11.62
CA ASN A 111 -11.56 -16.53 -12.59
C ASN A 111 -12.74 -15.78 -11.97
N ASN A 112 -13.12 -16.12 -10.73
CA ASN A 112 -14.18 -15.43 -10.00
C ASN A 112 -13.81 -13.97 -9.72
N ILE A 113 -12.56 -13.70 -9.30
CA ILE A 113 -12.06 -12.33 -9.11
C ILE A 113 -12.16 -11.56 -10.43
N ALA A 114 -11.65 -12.11 -11.53
CA ALA A 114 -11.68 -11.46 -12.84
C ALA A 114 -13.11 -11.11 -13.28
N ALA A 115 -14.03 -12.06 -13.18
CA ALA A 115 -15.43 -11.84 -13.55
C ALA A 115 -16.13 -10.78 -12.68
N ALA A 116 -15.87 -10.78 -11.37
CA ALA A 116 -16.44 -9.81 -10.46
C ALA A 116 -15.83 -8.40 -10.67
N TRP A 117 -14.54 -8.32 -10.99
CA TRP A 117 -13.88 -7.05 -11.33
C TRP A 117 -14.40 -6.45 -12.64
N GLU A 118 -14.62 -7.26 -13.68
CA GLU A 118 -15.24 -6.81 -14.92
C GLU A 118 -16.63 -6.23 -14.66
N LYS A 119 -17.47 -6.95 -13.91
CA LYS A 119 -18.80 -6.48 -13.53
C LYS A 119 -18.76 -5.16 -12.77
N LEU A 120 -17.85 -5.02 -11.81
CA LEU A 120 -17.67 -3.79 -11.02
C LEU A 120 -17.21 -2.64 -11.93
N THR A 121 -16.28 -2.91 -12.85
CA THR A 121 -15.79 -1.93 -13.83
C THR A 121 -16.94 -1.37 -14.69
N ASP A 122 -17.82 -2.23 -15.17
CA ASP A 122 -18.97 -1.82 -15.98
C ASP A 122 -19.99 -1.03 -15.14
N GLN A 123 -20.20 -1.40 -13.87
CA GLN A 123 -21.10 -0.67 -12.95
C GLN A 123 -20.59 0.73 -12.61
N ILE A 124 -19.29 0.91 -12.42
CA ILE A 124 -18.69 2.21 -12.12
C ILE A 124 -18.57 3.08 -13.38
N GLY A 125 -18.38 2.44 -14.53
CA GLY A 125 -18.19 3.08 -15.83
C GLY A 125 -16.73 3.02 -16.29
N ARG A 126 -16.44 2.11 -17.21
CA ARG A 126 -15.10 1.84 -17.74
C ARG A 126 -14.42 3.08 -18.32
N GLU A 127 -15.12 3.85 -19.12
CA GLU A 127 -14.58 5.07 -19.74
C GLU A 127 -14.19 6.12 -18.70
N LEU A 128 -15.02 6.27 -17.65
CA LEU A 128 -14.73 7.17 -16.54
C LEU A 128 -13.45 6.71 -15.80
N GLN A 129 -13.32 5.42 -15.53
CA GLN A 129 -12.12 4.88 -14.86
C GLN A 129 -10.88 5.10 -15.71
N ILE A 130 -10.93 4.84 -17.02
CA ILE A 130 -9.81 5.06 -17.95
C ILE A 130 -9.40 6.54 -17.94
N ALA A 131 -10.36 7.46 -18.05
CA ALA A 131 -10.07 8.89 -18.05
C ALA A 131 -9.42 9.35 -16.75
N LEU A 132 -9.96 8.93 -15.60
CA LEU A 132 -9.41 9.29 -14.28
C LEU A 132 -8.06 8.64 -14.01
N TYR A 133 -7.84 7.42 -14.47
CA TYR A 133 -6.54 6.76 -14.34
C TYR A 133 -5.47 7.47 -15.16
N LYS A 134 -5.75 7.79 -16.42
CA LYS A 134 -4.86 8.61 -17.27
C LYS A 134 -4.55 9.94 -16.62
N ALA A 135 -5.54 10.66 -16.15
CA ALA A 135 -5.35 11.93 -15.45
C ALA A 135 -4.47 11.77 -14.19
N SER A 136 -4.58 10.66 -13.46
CA SER A 136 -3.75 10.37 -12.28
C SER A 136 -2.28 10.12 -12.62
N LEU A 137 -2.00 9.70 -13.85
CA LEU A 137 -0.65 9.48 -14.38
C LEU A 137 -0.08 10.72 -15.09
N GLY A 138 -0.90 11.74 -15.32
CA GLY A 138 -0.52 12.95 -16.05
C GLY A 138 -0.47 12.79 -17.57
N VAL A 139 -1.25 11.85 -18.13
CA VAL A 139 -1.35 11.53 -19.56
C VAL A 139 -2.78 11.54 -20.06
#